data_5ab029d451badbb09c6732574d2fb912
#
_entry.id   5ab029d451badbb09c6732574d2fb912
#
_cell.length_a   1.000
_cell.length_b   1.000
_cell.length_c   1.000
_cell.angle_alpha   90.00
_cell.angle_beta   90.00
_cell.angle_gamma   90.00
#
_symmetry.space_group_name_H-M   'P 1'
#
loop_
_entity.id
_entity.type
_entity.pdbx_description
1 polymer ?
#
loop_
_entity_poly.entity_id
_entity_poly.type
_entity_poly.pdbx_seq_one_letter_code
_entity_poly.pdbx_strand_id
1 'polypeptide(L)'
;MKTLATLFLLAASLLLRAADAPADSCNHQLYYTSPAAIWEETLPLGNGRLGMMPDGGILREHIVLNEISLWSGMEADYSNPDASKSLPAIRQLLFEGKNREAQELMYSSFVPKKQETDGRYGTYQVLGDLDIDFTYNSSLSILNSPLNNYRRWLNLRDAVAYTAFRLEDVDYHREYFVSRDRDVMLIHLVAGREGALNFSARLSRAEHSSVTVQGNTLLMDGMLESGKPGLDGMKYRVAMQLVQNGGESSVSLENGIRLKNGQEAWLILSAATSYAAAGTDFPGERYAEVCDSLLRPFTAPANSPCAILHSSLSNHVTAHRSLYDRVSLTLPATPDDTLPTNERILRFTQQESPALAALYYNYGRYLLISSTRPGSLPPNLQGLWANGVSTPWNGDYHTNINIQMNHWPLEQAGLSELYQPLTTLMERLIPSGEASARTFYGDEADGWVLHMMTNVWNYTAPGEHPSWGATNTGGAWLCAHLWEHYLYTQDKDYLRRIYPVLKGAARFFSSTTVQEPSHGWLVTAPTSSPENSFYVPGDSVTPVSICMGPTMDVQLLTELYTNVIAAARLLDC
;
A
#
# COMPACT_ATOMS: atom_id res chain seq x y z
N MET A 1 16.23 -27.88 -32.65
CA MET A 1 17.58 -27.30 -32.52
C MET A 1 17.67 -25.86 -33.03
N LYS A 2 17.09 -25.43 -34.15
CA LYS A 2 17.17 -24.03 -34.61
C LYS A 2 16.36 -23.04 -33.77
N THR A 3 15.25 -23.45 -33.18
CA THR A 3 14.40 -22.61 -32.32
C THR A 3 15.00 -22.35 -30.93
N LEU A 4 15.78 -23.29 -30.37
CA LEU A 4 16.50 -23.09 -29.10
C LEU A 4 17.66 -22.11 -29.25
N ALA A 5 18.37 -22.13 -30.38
CA ALA A 5 19.47 -21.20 -30.64
C ALA A 5 19.00 -19.74 -30.76
N THR A 6 17.77 -19.51 -31.23
CA THR A 6 17.18 -18.17 -31.35
C THR A 6 16.75 -17.61 -30.00
N LEU A 7 16.28 -18.44 -29.07
CA LEU A 7 15.97 -18.05 -27.69
C LEU A 7 17.24 -17.74 -26.87
N PHE A 8 18.33 -18.52 -27.08
CA PHE A 8 19.64 -18.24 -26.47
C PHE A 8 20.25 -16.92 -26.95
N LEU A 9 20.07 -16.57 -28.22
CA LEU A 9 20.49 -15.29 -28.79
C LEU A 9 19.67 -14.10 -28.27
N LEU A 10 18.37 -14.30 -27.96
CA LEU A 10 17.54 -13.28 -27.31
C LEU A 10 17.92 -13.07 -25.83
N ALA A 11 18.17 -14.13 -25.07
CA ALA A 11 18.64 -14.03 -23.68
C ALA A 11 20.06 -13.43 -23.61
N ALA A 12 20.97 -13.82 -24.50
CA ALA A 12 22.30 -13.25 -24.60
C ALA A 12 22.28 -11.78 -25.08
N SER A 13 21.33 -11.39 -25.92
CA SER A 13 21.17 -10.01 -26.37
C SER A 13 20.53 -9.10 -25.30
N LEU A 14 19.76 -9.66 -24.36
CA LEU A 14 19.29 -8.98 -23.15
C LEU A 14 20.43 -8.78 -22.15
N LEU A 15 21.34 -9.76 -22.01
CA LEU A 15 22.55 -9.65 -21.17
C LEU A 15 23.53 -8.58 -21.72
N LEU A 16 23.64 -8.39 -23.01
CA LEU A 16 24.47 -7.36 -23.64
C LEU A 16 23.81 -5.95 -23.58
N ARG A 17 22.47 -5.86 -23.51
CA ARG A 17 21.77 -4.58 -23.32
C ARG A 17 21.84 -4.04 -21.89
N ALA A 18 22.21 -4.87 -20.90
CA ALA A 18 22.43 -4.42 -19.53
C ALA A 18 23.78 -3.70 -19.32
N ALA A 19 24.69 -3.75 -20.30
CA ALA A 19 26.02 -3.11 -20.20
C ALA A 19 26.02 -1.62 -20.58
N ASP A 20 25.09 -1.18 -21.43
CA ASP A 20 24.90 0.23 -21.80
C ASP A 20 23.47 0.65 -21.45
N ALA A 21 23.27 1.09 -20.21
CA ALA A 21 22.01 1.73 -19.85
C ALA A 21 21.86 2.99 -20.72
N PRO A 22 20.73 3.18 -21.44
CA PRO A 22 20.49 4.41 -22.18
C PRO A 22 20.65 5.62 -21.26
N ALA A 23 21.11 6.76 -21.79
CA ALA A 23 21.29 8.00 -21.03
C ALA A 23 20.04 8.45 -20.23
N ASP A 24 18.88 7.91 -20.56
CA ASP A 24 17.58 8.14 -19.88
C ASP A 24 17.32 7.16 -18.71
N SER A 25 18.11 6.10 -18.53
CA SER A 25 17.87 5.11 -17.47
C SER A 25 17.98 5.69 -16.06
N CYS A 26 18.83 6.70 -15.86
CA CYS A 26 19.03 7.35 -14.57
C CYS A 26 17.78 8.07 -14.04
N ASN A 27 16.79 8.38 -14.90
CA ASN A 27 15.51 8.99 -14.55
C ASN A 27 14.42 7.95 -14.23
N HIS A 28 14.63 6.67 -14.60
CA HIS A 28 13.59 5.63 -14.54
C HIS A 28 14.06 4.30 -13.93
N GLN A 29 15.20 4.29 -13.23
CA GLN A 29 15.76 3.07 -12.68
C GLN A 29 16.36 3.29 -11.29
N LEU A 30 15.94 2.47 -10.31
CA LEU A 30 16.72 2.28 -9.09
C LEU A 30 17.81 1.26 -9.38
N TYR A 31 19.05 1.51 -8.93
CA TYR A 31 20.19 0.68 -9.23
C TYR A 31 21.13 0.55 -8.03
N TYR A 32 21.62 -0.67 -7.78
CA TYR A 32 22.53 -1.00 -6.67
C TYR A 32 23.58 -2.04 -7.09
N THR A 33 24.72 -2.02 -6.43
CA THR A 33 25.87 -2.91 -6.68
C THR A 33 26.12 -3.92 -5.56
N SER A 34 25.20 -4.02 -4.60
CA SER A 34 25.21 -5.00 -3.51
C SER A 34 23.79 -5.47 -3.20
N PRO A 35 23.61 -6.67 -2.60
CA PRO A 35 22.36 -7.05 -1.99
C PRO A 35 21.86 -5.99 -1.00
N ALA A 36 20.55 -5.94 -0.73
CA ALA A 36 20.00 -5.09 0.31
C ALA A 36 20.46 -5.58 1.69
N ALA A 37 20.90 -4.66 2.54
CA ALA A 37 21.26 -4.96 3.92
C ALA A 37 20.09 -4.78 4.89
N ILE A 38 19.14 -3.93 4.53
CA ILE A 38 17.92 -3.63 5.29
C ILE A 38 16.72 -3.64 4.36
N TRP A 39 15.52 -3.77 4.93
CA TRP A 39 14.28 -3.84 4.15
C TRP A 39 14.06 -2.61 3.24
N GLU A 40 14.41 -1.42 3.68
CA GLU A 40 14.27 -0.17 2.94
C GLU A 40 15.14 -0.09 1.67
N GLU A 41 16.15 -0.93 1.57
CA GLU A 41 16.99 -1.02 0.36
C GLU A 41 16.47 -2.04 -0.66
N THR A 42 15.44 -2.82 -0.32
CA THR A 42 14.85 -3.81 -1.23
C THR A 42 14.09 -3.14 -2.38
N LEU A 43 13.69 -3.91 -3.38
CA LEU A 43 13.04 -3.39 -4.58
C LEU A 43 11.52 -3.62 -4.51
N PRO A 44 10.69 -2.58 -4.25
CA PRO A 44 9.26 -2.75 -4.08
C PRO A 44 8.57 -3.03 -5.42
N LEU A 45 7.91 -4.18 -5.52
CA LEU A 45 7.09 -4.60 -6.66
C LEU A 45 5.64 -4.76 -6.23
N GLY A 46 4.69 -4.40 -7.10
CA GLY A 46 3.27 -4.53 -6.80
C GLY A 46 2.36 -4.34 -8.01
N ASN A 47 1.12 -4.83 -7.87
CA ASN A 47 0.08 -4.68 -8.88
C ASN A 47 -1.20 -3.99 -8.38
N GLY A 48 -1.12 -3.38 -7.19
CA GLY A 48 -2.24 -2.75 -6.51
C GLY A 48 -3.03 -3.71 -5.60
N ARG A 49 -2.61 -4.99 -5.50
CA ARG A 49 -3.17 -5.98 -4.59
C ARG A 49 -2.08 -6.81 -3.91
N LEU A 50 -1.23 -7.43 -4.71
CA LEU A 50 -0.08 -8.22 -4.25
C LEU A 50 1.19 -7.40 -4.34
N GLY A 51 2.10 -7.63 -3.40
CA GLY A 51 3.42 -7.01 -3.38
C GLY A 51 4.52 -7.99 -3.01
N MET A 52 5.73 -7.76 -3.52
CA MET A 52 6.93 -8.46 -3.07
C MET A 52 8.14 -7.53 -3.07
N MET A 53 9.12 -7.82 -2.22
CA MET A 53 10.31 -7.00 -2.01
C MET A 53 11.56 -7.87 -1.99
N PRO A 54 12.18 -8.19 -3.15
CA PRO A 54 13.41 -8.97 -3.21
C PRO A 54 14.62 -8.17 -2.72
N ASP A 55 15.47 -8.81 -1.91
CA ASP A 55 16.73 -8.24 -1.41
C ASP A 55 17.94 -8.46 -2.35
N GLY A 56 17.82 -9.41 -3.29
CA GLY A 56 18.88 -9.77 -4.23
C GLY A 56 20.02 -10.57 -3.60
N GLY A 57 19.80 -11.22 -2.48
CA GLY A 57 20.78 -12.04 -1.79
C GLY A 57 21.30 -13.20 -2.65
N ILE A 58 22.61 -13.52 -2.58
CA ILE A 58 23.24 -14.50 -3.47
C ILE A 58 23.11 -15.91 -2.95
N LEU A 59 23.58 -16.17 -1.73
CA LEU A 59 23.47 -17.48 -1.08
C LEU A 59 22.08 -17.74 -0.55
N ARG A 60 21.47 -16.71 0.00
CA ARG A 60 20.09 -16.70 0.46
C ARG A 60 19.46 -15.41 0.01
N GLU A 61 18.33 -15.52 -0.63
CA GLU A 61 17.49 -14.39 -0.98
C GLU A 61 16.25 -14.40 -0.10
N HIS A 62 15.98 -13.25 0.50
CA HIS A 62 14.82 -13.02 1.34
C HIS A 62 13.86 -12.08 0.63
N ILE A 63 12.63 -12.51 0.43
CA ILE A 63 11.60 -11.75 -0.27
C ILE A 63 10.40 -11.60 0.64
N VAL A 64 10.11 -10.36 1.04
CA VAL A 64 8.91 -10.03 1.81
C VAL A 64 7.71 -10.01 0.89
N LEU A 65 6.60 -10.65 1.29
CA LEU A 65 5.36 -10.78 0.53
C LEU A 65 4.25 -9.97 1.19
N ASN A 66 3.41 -9.32 0.38
CA ASN A 66 2.29 -8.51 0.86
C ASN A 66 1.00 -8.80 0.08
N GLU A 67 -0.13 -8.60 0.74
CA GLU A 67 -1.48 -8.56 0.18
C GLU A 67 -2.24 -7.43 0.87
N ILE A 68 -2.79 -6.48 0.11
CA ILE A 68 -3.29 -5.18 0.62
C ILE A 68 -4.44 -5.31 1.61
N SER A 69 -5.20 -6.41 1.55
CA SER A 69 -6.35 -6.65 2.43
C SER A 69 -6.03 -7.49 3.68
N LEU A 70 -4.75 -7.83 3.91
CA LEU A 70 -4.37 -8.64 5.07
C LEU A 70 -4.26 -7.78 6.34
N TRP A 71 -5.37 -7.67 7.05
CA TRP A 71 -5.51 -6.90 8.28
C TRP A 71 -5.97 -7.79 9.42
N SER A 72 -5.43 -7.59 10.63
CA SER A 72 -6.04 -8.09 11.86
C SER A 72 -7.27 -7.25 12.23
N GLY A 73 -7.94 -7.62 13.32
CA GLY A 73 -9.12 -6.91 13.77
C GLY A 73 -10.41 -7.35 13.07
N MET A 74 -11.45 -6.58 13.25
CA MET A 74 -12.78 -6.79 12.65
C MET A 74 -13.62 -5.53 12.76
N GLU A 75 -14.71 -5.46 11.99
CA GLU A 75 -15.73 -4.42 12.18
C GLU A 75 -16.28 -4.45 13.60
N ALA A 76 -16.35 -3.28 14.25
CA ALA A 76 -16.77 -3.16 15.63
C ALA A 76 -17.54 -1.86 15.85
N ASP A 77 -18.40 -1.89 16.87
CA ASP A 77 -19.09 -0.70 17.37
C ASP A 77 -18.16 0.09 18.29
N TYR A 78 -17.78 1.27 17.86
CA TYR A 78 -16.94 2.24 18.60
C TYR A 78 -17.78 3.34 19.26
N SER A 79 -19.07 3.15 19.41
CA SER A 79 -19.96 4.13 20.01
C SER A 79 -19.62 4.36 21.48
N ASN A 80 -19.83 5.61 21.93
CA ASN A 80 -19.88 5.99 23.34
C ASN A 80 -21.17 6.75 23.59
N PRO A 81 -22.23 6.09 24.06
CA PRO A 81 -23.56 6.70 24.24
C PRO A 81 -23.58 7.89 25.22
N ASP A 82 -22.53 8.08 26.00
CA ASP A 82 -22.42 9.19 26.93
C ASP A 82 -21.65 10.38 26.35
N ALA A 83 -21.03 10.22 25.20
CA ALA A 83 -20.17 11.26 24.61
C ALA A 83 -20.95 12.55 24.30
N SER A 84 -22.09 12.44 23.62
CA SER A 84 -22.90 13.62 23.27
C SER A 84 -23.44 14.39 24.48
N LYS A 85 -23.61 13.72 25.63
CA LYS A 85 -24.05 14.37 26.87
C LYS A 85 -23.01 15.34 27.42
N SER A 86 -21.73 15.10 27.19
CA SER A 86 -20.63 15.98 27.63
C SER A 86 -20.38 17.14 26.66
N LEU A 87 -20.86 17.07 25.43
CA LEU A 87 -20.61 18.05 24.38
C LEU A 87 -21.01 19.50 24.77
N PRO A 88 -22.17 19.78 25.39
CA PRO A 88 -22.51 21.13 25.82
C PRO A 88 -21.50 21.71 26.84
N ALA A 89 -21.05 20.89 27.80
CA ALA A 89 -20.07 21.32 28.80
C ALA A 89 -18.70 21.58 28.17
N ILE A 90 -18.26 20.72 27.22
CA ILE A 90 -16.99 20.92 26.49
C ILE A 90 -17.06 22.23 25.71
N ARG A 91 -18.15 22.50 25.00
CA ARG A 91 -18.37 23.76 24.25
C ARG A 91 -18.34 24.98 25.16
N GLN A 92 -19.01 24.91 26.32
CA GLN A 92 -19.01 25.98 27.30
C GLN A 92 -17.60 26.31 27.82
N LEU A 93 -16.80 25.27 28.13
CA LEU A 93 -15.42 25.45 28.57
C LEU A 93 -14.57 26.11 27.46
N LEU A 94 -14.75 25.74 26.19
CA LEU A 94 -14.06 26.37 25.07
C LEU A 94 -14.47 27.86 24.92
N PHE A 95 -15.74 28.19 25.07
CA PHE A 95 -16.24 29.56 25.01
C PHE A 95 -15.69 30.44 26.15
N GLU A 96 -15.38 29.84 27.28
CA GLU A 96 -14.77 30.50 28.43
C GLU A 96 -13.21 30.57 28.35
N GLY A 97 -12.61 30.06 27.28
CA GLY A 97 -11.15 29.96 27.12
C GLY A 97 -10.47 28.91 28.01
N LYS A 98 -11.27 27.98 28.59
CA LYS A 98 -10.79 26.89 29.45
C LYS A 98 -10.46 25.64 28.62
N ASN A 99 -9.52 25.79 27.67
CA ASN A 99 -9.21 24.75 26.70
C ASN A 99 -8.62 23.50 27.36
N ARG A 100 -7.90 23.63 28.48
CA ARG A 100 -7.32 22.51 29.22
C ARG A 100 -8.43 21.64 29.82
N GLU A 101 -9.35 22.24 30.54
CA GLU A 101 -10.47 21.56 31.16
C GLU A 101 -11.38 20.93 30.09
N ALA A 102 -11.53 21.58 28.94
CA ALA A 102 -12.24 21.03 27.80
C ALA A 102 -11.53 19.76 27.26
N GLN A 103 -10.21 19.80 27.12
CA GLN A 103 -9.41 18.64 26.66
C GLN A 103 -9.46 17.47 27.65
N GLU A 104 -9.38 17.74 28.95
CA GLU A 104 -9.48 16.72 30.00
C GLU A 104 -10.90 16.09 30.01
N LEU A 105 -11.94 16.89 29.86
CA LEU A 105 -13.32 16.39 29.77
C LEU A 105 -13.52 15.55 28.50
N MET A 106 -12.97 15.97 27.35
CA MET A 106 -13.00 15.18 26.13
C MET A 106 -12.29 13.83 26.32
N TYR A 107 -11.11 13.82 26.93
CA TYR A 107 -10.36 12.58 27.18
C TYR A 107 -11.15 11.59 28.04
N SER A 108 -11.93 12.07 28.99
CA SER A 108 -12.71 11.20 29.87
C SER A 108 -14.08 10.78 29.29
N SER A 109 -14.64 11.54 28.35
CA SER A 109 -16.04 11.36 27.95
C SER A 109 -16.30 11.36 26.44
N PHE A 110 -15.43 11.97 25.63
CA PHE A 110 -15.66 12.19 24.20
C PHE A 110 -14.72 11.35 23.32
N VAL A 111 -14.43 10.13 23.75
CA VAL A 111 -13.61 9.13 23.03
C VAL A 111 -14.38 7.82 23.00
N PRO A 112 -14.04 6.88 22.10
CA PRO A 112 -14.62 5.55 22.09
C PRO A 112 -14.45 4.85 23.43
N LYS A 113 -15.35 3.94 23.77
CA LYS A 113 -15.17 3.11 24.96
C LYS A 113 -13.95 2.20 24.79
N LYS A 114 -13.01 2.25 25.74
CA LYS A 114 -11.76 1.47 25.68
C LYS A 114 -11.98 -0.03 25.54
N GLN A 115 -13.05 -0.58 26.10
CA GLN A 115 -13.39 -2.00 26.02
C GLN A 115 -13.74 -2.47 24.60
N GLU A 116 -13.98 -1.55 23.67
CA GLU A 116 -14.38 -1.86 22.31
C GLU A 116 -13.28 -1.61 21.28
N THR A 117 -12.18 -0.97 21.69
CA THR A 117 -11.02 -0.71 20.83
C THR A 117 -9.92 -1.75 20.97
N ASP A 118 -9.96 -2.63 21.97
CA ASP A 118 -8.89 -3.58 22.27
C ASP A 118 -8.73 -4.66 21.18
N GLY A 119 -7.84 -4.40 20.24
CA GLY A 119 -7.43 -5.32 19.17
C GLY A 119 -8.37 -5.39 17.98
N ARG A 120 -9.64 -4.92 18.07
CA ARG A 120 -10.60 -4.98 16.95
C ARG A 120 -10.34 -3.92 15.88
N TYR A 121 -9.68 -2.82 16.24
CA TYR A 121 -9.25 -1.83 15.25
C TYR A 121 -8.31 -2.47 14.22
N GLY A 122 -7.46 -3.36 14.68
CA GLY A 122 -6.55 -4.12 13.84
C GLY A 122 -5.37 -3.34 13.29
N THR A 123 -4.54 -4.03 12.55
CA THR A 123 -3.35 -3.46 11.89
C THR A 123 -3.12 -4.15 10.56
N TYR A 124 -2.61 -3.41 9.58
CA TYR A 124 -2.08 -3.97 8.34
C TYR A 124 -0.83 -4.81 8.64
N GLN A 125 -0.68 -5.98 8.01
CA GLN A 125 0.37 -6.92 8.33
C GLN A 125 1.07 -7.48 7.10
N VAL A 126 2.34 -7.87 7.28
CA VAL A 126 3.05 -8.67 6.28
C VAL A 126 2.30 -9.96 5.98
N LEU A 127 2.26 -10.36 4.71
CA LEU A 127 1.67 -11.65 4.32
C LEU A 127 2.55 -12.83 4.74
N GLY A 128 3.84 -12.66 4.65
CA GLY A 128 4.87 -13.64 5.01
C GLY A 128 6.14 -13.41 4.21
N ASP A 129 7.03 -14.39 4.31
CA ASP A 129 8.35 -14.37 3.72
C ASP A 129 8.55 -15.56 2.79
N LEU A 130 9.26 -15.31 1.69
CA LEU A 130 9.83 -16.34 0.83
C LEU A 130 11.35 -16.30 0.96
N ASP A 131 11.93 -17.38 1.47
CA ASP A 131 13.36 -17.57 1.51
C ASP A 131 13.79 -18.54 0.41
N ILE A 132 14.79 -18.15 -0.40
CA ILE A 132 15.38 -18.99 -1.42
C ILE A 132 16.86 -19.23 -1.08
N ASP A 133 17.20 -20.44 -0.63
CA ASP A 133 18.58 -20.84 -0.34
C ASP A 133 19.19 -21.47 -1.59
N PHE A 134 20.22 -20.83 -2.14
CA PHE A 134 20.95 -21.30 -3.32
C PHE A 134 22.16 -22.14 -2.94
N THR A 135 22.41 -23.18 -3.74
CA THR A 135 23.61 -24.03 -3.61
C THR A 135 24.41 -23.94 -4.90
N TYR A 136 25.63 -23.47 -4.81
CA TYR A 136 26.54 -23.39 -5.93
C TYR A 136 27.59 -24.51 -5.85
N ASN A 137 28.04 -25.03 -7.00
CA ASN A 137 28.98 -26.15 -7.06
C ASN A 137 30.44 -25.79 -6.66
N SER A 138 30.66 -24.56 -6.22
CA SER A 138 31.96 -24.09 -5.78
C SER A 138 32.15 -24.21 -4.26
N SER A 139 33.30 -24.63 -3.83
CA SER A 139 33.72 -24.70 -2.43
C SER A 139 33.82 -23.28 -1.83
N LEU A 140 33.52 -23.12 -0.55
CA LEU A 140 33.89 -22.10 0.47
C LEU A 140 34.54 -20.75 0.03
N SER A 141 35.00 -20.60 -1.21
CA SER A 141 35.62 -19.37 -1.73
C SER A 141 34.61 -18.23 -2.01
N ILE A 142 33.30 -18.51 -2.04
CA ILE A 142 32.23 -17.52 -2.33
C ILE A 142 32.20 -16.41 -1.28
N LEU A 143 32.48 -16.74 -0.02
CA LEU A 143 32.47 -15.77 1.08
C LEU A 143 33.64 -14.77 1.04
N ASN A 144 34.71 -15.08 0.29
CA ASN A 144 35.95 -14.30 0.23
C ASN A 144 36.30 -13.77 -1.16
N SER A 145 35.53 -14.08 -2.19
CA SER A 145 35.75 -13.53 -3.53
C SER A 145 34.97 -12.24 -3.72
N PRO A 146 35.60 -11.16 -4.20
CA PRO A 146 34.81 -9.99 -4.60
C PRO A 146 33.84 -10.44 -5.68
N LEU A 147 32.57 -10.14 -5.46
CA LEU A 147 31.50 -10.39 -6.42
C LEU A 147 31.78 -9.57 -7.68
N ASN A 148 32.24 -10.22 -8.72
CA ASN A 148 32.46 -9.56 -9.99
C ASN A 148 31.10 -9.35 -10.68
N ASN A 149 30.79 -8.08 -11.00
CA ASN A 149 29.63 -7.68 -11.77
C ASN A 149 28.27 -7.93 -11.09
N TYR A 150 28.17 -7.85 -9.76
CA TYR A 150 26.87 -7.88 -9.11
C TYR A 150 26.09 -6.59 -9.40
N ARG A 151 24.84 -6.73 -9.82
CA ARG A 151 23.88 -5.64 -10.02
C ARG A 151 22.48 -6.08 -9.63
N ARG A 152 21.75 -5.21 -8.96
CA ARG A 152 20.29 -5.31 -8.86
C ARG A 152 19.66 -3.97 -9.21
N TRP A 153 18.52 -4.02 -9.89
CA TRP A 153 17.84 -2.81 -10.31
C TRP A 153 16.34 -3.02 -10.45
N LEU A 154 15.58 -1.94 -10.31
CA LEU A 154 14.16 -1.87 -10.60
C LEU A 154 13.96 -0.92 -11.78
N ASN A 155 13.42 -1.44 -12.87
CA ASN A 155 12.95 -0.63 -14.00
C ASN A 155 11.54 -0.13 -13.68
N LEU A 156 11.41 1.17 -13.39
CA LEU A 156 10.13 1.80 -13.02
C LEU A 156 9.10 1.78 -14.16
N ARG A 157 9.57 1.86 -15.42
CA ARG A 157 8.71 1.87 -16.59
C ARG A 157 8.11 0.51 -16.88
N ASP A 158 8.82 -0.56 -16.56
CA ASP A 158 8.40 -1.94 -16.82
C ASP A 158 7.80 -2.60 -15.57
N ALA A 159 8.05 -2.04 -14.40
CA ALA A 159 7.74 -2.63 -13.09
C ALA A 159 8.33 -4.04 -12.92
N VAL A 160 9.55 -4.21 -13.37
CA VAL A 160 10.33 -5.46 -13.27
C VAL A 160 11.61 -5.16 -12.50
N ALA A 161 11.88 -5.98 -11.49
CA ALA A 161 13.16 -5.96 -10.78
C ALA A 161 14.07 -7.08 -11.29
N TYR A 162 15.35 -6.86 -11.16
CA TYR A 162 16.38 -7.77 -11.64
C TYR A 162 17.50 -7.90 -10.64
N THR A 163 18.14 -9.08 -10.61
CA THR A 163 19.43 -9.33 -9.98
C THR A 163 20.30 -10.11 -10.95
N ALA A 164 21.50 -9.62 -11.22
CA ALA A 164 22.46 -10.28 -12.10
C ALA A 164 23.83 -10.28 -11.45
N PHE A 165 24.53 -11.39 -11.54
CA PHE A 165 25.90 -11.55 -11.04
C PHE A 165 26.59 -12.70 -11.76
N ARG A 166 27.91 -12.68 -11.70
CA ARG A 166 28.75 -13.78 -12.18
C ARG A 166 29.48 -14.43 -11.02
N LEU A 167 29.32 -15.73 -10.92
CA LEU A 167 30.04 -16.55 -9.95
C LEU A 167 30.90 -17.56 -10.69
N GLU A 168 32.20 -17.48 -10.50
CA GLU A 168 33.19 -18.20 -11.30
C GLU A 168 33.01 -17.92 -12.81
N ASP A 169 32.63 -18.92 -13.60
CA ASP A 169 32.38 -18.82 -15.04
C ASP A 169 30.89 -18.94 -15.42
N VAL A 170 29.99 -18.86 -14.44
CA VAL A 170 28.52 -18.93 -14.65
C VAL A 170 27.87 -17.60 -14.38
N ASP A 171 27.11 -17.11 -15.35
CA ASP A 171 26.26 -15.95 -15.19
C ASP A 171 24.92 -16.39 -14.62
N TYR A 172 24.44 -15.68 -13.59
CA TYR A 172 23.14 -15.88 -12.98
C TYR A 172 22.28 -14.64 -13.20
N HIS A 173 21.03 -14.87 -13.58
CA HIS A 173 20.04 -13.81 -13.81
C HIS A 173 18.73 -14.16 -13.12
N ARG A 174 18.12 -13.17 -12.45
CA ARG A 174 16.85 -13.29 -11.78
C ARG A 174 15.97 -12.10 -12.15
N GLU A 175 14.70 -12.38 -12.49
CA GLU A 175 13.69 -11.37 -12.80
C GLU A 175 12.53 -11.55 -11.85
N TYR A 176 11.97 -10.44 -11.37
CA TYR A 176 10.86 -10.43 -10.43
C TYR A 176 9.81 -9.45 -10.88
N PHE A 177 8.54 -9.87 -10.89
CA PHE A 177 7.43 -8.97 -11.14
C PHE A 177 6.13 -9.49 -10.52
N VAL A 178 5.23 -8.56 -10.21
CA VAL A 178 3.86 -8.87 -9.76
C VAL A 178 2.92 -8.58 -10.93
N SER A 179 2.35 -9.62 -11.52
CA SER A 179 1.56 -9.51 -12.74
C SER A 179 0.32 -8.64 -12.55
N ARG A 180 0.14 -7.62 -13.41
CA ARG A 180 -1.04 -6.76 -13.38
C ARG A 180 -2.28 -7.39 -13.99
N ASP A 181 -2.12 -8.41 -14.84
CA ASP A 181 -3.23 -9.05 -15.53
C ASP A 181 -3.73 -10.34 -14.86
N ARG A 182 -2.98 -10.92 -13.91
CA ARG A 182 -3.28 -12.25 -13.37
C ARG A 182 -3.27 -12.43 -11.86
N ASP A 183 -2.94 -11.42 -11.08
CA ASP A 183 -2.80 -11.52 -9.62
C ASP A 183 -1.87 -12.66 -9.14
N VAL A 184 -0.70 -12.77 -9.76
CA VAL A 184 0.36 -13.68 -9.34
C VAL A 184 1.69 -12.95 -9.23
N MET A 185 2.53 -13.39 -8.31
CA MET A 185 3.92 -12.97 -8.18
C MET A 185 4.79 -13.98 -8.91
N LEU A 186 5.72 -13.52 -9.71
CA LEU A 186 6.53 -14.34 -10.61
C LEU A 186 8.01 -14.04 -10.39
N ILE A 187 8.79 -15.11 -10.20
CA ILE A 187 10.24 -15.06 -10.04
C ILE A 187 10.87 -16.00 -11.06
N HIS A 188 11.62 -15.43 -11.99
CA HIS A 188 12.33 -16.15 -13.05
C HIS A 188 13.80 -16.25 -12.71
N LEU A 189 14.33 -17.46 -12.67
CA LEU A 189 15.69 -17.79 -12.28
C LEU A 189 16.40 -18.49 -13.44
N VAL A 190 17.54 -17.96 -13.88
CA VAL A 190 18.32 -18.51 -15.00
C VAL A 190 19.78 -18.63 -14.62
N ALA A 191 20.40 -19.77 -14.94
CA ALA A 191 21.85 -19.96 -14.92
C ALA A 191 22.38 -20.14 -16.34
N GLY A 192 23.49 -19.49 -16.66
CA GLY A 192 24.12 -19.54 -17.98
C GLY A 192 24.71 -20.91 -18.37
N ARG A 193 24.65 -21.88 -17.46
CA ARG A 193 25.16 -23.26 -17.67
C ARG A 193 24.10 -24.27 -17.19
N GLU A 194 23.85 -25.30 -17.98
CA GLU A 194 23.00 -26.42 -17.61
C GLU A 194 23.50 -27.09 -16.32
N GLY A 195 22.58 -27.45 -15.43
CA GLY A 195 22.87 -28.07 -14.15
C GLY A 195 23.38 -27.11 -13.06
N ALA A 196 23.56 -25.83 -13.36
CA ALA A 196 24.10 -24.86 -12.40
C ALA A 196 23.08 -24.23 -11.46
N LEU A 197 21.76 -24.34 -11.76
CA LEU A 197 20.71 -23.79 -10.92
C LEU A 197 20.26 -24.83 -9.88
N ASN A 198 20.59 -24.55 -8.61
CA ASN A 198 20.22 -25.38 -7.47
C ASN A 198 19.72 -24.50 -6.34
N PHE A 199 18.51 -24.77 -5.82
CA PHE A 199 17.96 -24.02 -4.71
C PHE A 199 16.90 -24.81 -3.93
N SER A 200 16.55 -24.30 -2.74
CA SER A 200 15.32 -24.62 -2.01
C SER A 200 14.58 -23.34 -1.65
N ALA A 201 13.27 -23.32 -1.88
CA ALA A 201 12.39 -22.18 -1.65
C ALA A 201 11.34 -22.52 -0.59
N ARG A 202 11.24 -21.71 0.48
CA ARG A 202 10.35 -21.93 1.61
C ARG A 202 9.50 -20.72 1.89
N LEU A 203 8.23 -20.96 2.23
CA LEU A 203 7.33 -19.94 2.77
C LEU A 203 7.37 -19.98 4.29
N SER A 204 7.34 -18.81 4.92
CA SER A 204 7.25 -18.68 6.38
C SER A 204 6.50 -17.40 6.77
N ARG A 205 6.03 -17.37 8.00
CA ARG A 205 5.51 -16.19 8.66
C ARG A 205 5.72 -16.34 10.17
N ALA A 206 6.00 -15.23 10.84
CA ALA A 206 6.37 -15.23 12.26
C ALA A 206 5.28 -15.85 13.18
N GLU A 207 4.00 -15.69 12.80
CA GLU A 207 2.86 -16.14 13.60
C GLU A 207 1.63 -16.43 12.74
N HIS A 208 0.63 -17.09 13.31
CA HIS A 208 -0.69 -17.32 12.70
C HIS A 208 -0.62 -17.96 11.31
N SER A 209 0.30 -18.90 11.11
CA SER A 209 0.47 -19.59 9.84
C SER A 209 0.77 -21.07 10.02
N SER A 210 0.41 -21.86 9.02
CA SER A 210 0.81 -23.24 8.85
C SER A 210 1.17 -23.51 7.41
N VAL A 211 2.26 -24.26 7.19
CA VAL A 211 2.71 -24.65 5.85
C VAL A 211 2.34 -26.11 5.61
N THR A 212 1.75 -26.39 4.46
CA THR A 212 1.35 -27.73 4.00
C THR A 212 1.78 -27.99 2.57
N VAL A 213 1.77 -29.24 2.15
CA VAL A 213 2.08 -29.66 0.77
C VAL A 213 0.86 -30.34 0.17
N GLN A 214 0.42 -29.89 -0.99
CA GLN A 214 -0.65 -30.52 -1.76
C GLN A 214 -0.16 -30.79 -3.20
N GLY A 215 0.17 -32.04 -3.47
CA GLY A 215 0.79 -32.40 -4.75
C GLY A 215 2.11 -31.66 -4.95
N ASN A 216 2.21 -30.85 -6.01
CA ASN A 216 3.40 -30.04 -6.32
C ASN A 216 3.28 -28.58 -5.81
N THR A 217 2.31 -28.30 -4.94
CA THR A 217 2.06 -26.96 -4.41
C THR A 217 2.47 -26.90 -2.95
N LEU A 218 3.24 -25.87 -2.60
CA LEU A 218 3.48 -25.48 -1.22
C LEU A 218 2.42 -24.43 -0.84
N LEU A 219 1.68 -24.70 0.24
CA LEU A 219 0.63 -23.83 0.75
C LEU A 219 1.04 -23.27 2.11
N MET A 220 0.79 -21.99 2.33
CA MET A 220 0.82 -21.35 3.64
C MET A 220 -0.57 -20.76 3.90
N ASP A 221 -1.26 -21.33 4.90
CA ASP A 221 -2.58 -20.89 5.35
C ASP A 221 -2.47 -20.27 6.74
N GLY A 222 -3.32 -19.30 7.02
CA GLY A 222 -3.39 -18.72 8.35
C GLY A 222 -4.69 -17.96 8.60
N MET A 223 -4.83 -17.53 9.87
CA MET A 223 -5.95 -16.73 10.33
C MET A 223 -5.44 -15.73 11.37
N LEU A 224 -5.57 -14.44 11.07
CA LEU A 224 -5.19 -13.37 11.98
C LEU A 224 -6.18 -13.25 13.15
N GLU A 225 -5.79 -12.55 14.18
CA GLU A 225 -6.68 -12.27 15.31
C GLU A 225 -7.77 -11.27 14.94
N SER A 226 -9.01 -11.54 15.36
CA SER A 226 -10.13 -10.60 15.23
C SER A 226 -10.09 -9.46 16.27
N GLY A 227 -9.26 -9.60 17.30
CA GLY A 227 -9.29 -8.75 18.50
C GLY A 227 -10.44 -9.06 19.47
N LYS A 228 -11.29 -10.06 19.16
CA LYS A 228 -12.39 -10.52 20.04
C LYS A 228 -12.27 -12.02 20.30
N PRO A 229 -12.08 -12.44 21.56
CA PRO A 229 -11.97 -13.85 21.89
C PRO A 229 -13.16 -14.68 21.39
N GLY A 230 -12.86 -15.81 20.74
CA GLY A 230 -13.87 -16.76 20.24
C GLY A 230 -14.48 -16.40 18.88
N LEU A 231 -14.02 -15.34 18.23
CA LEU A 231 -14.37 -15.02 16.84
C LEU A 231 -13.17 -15.21 15.90
N ASP A 232 -13.45 -15.78 14.73
CA ASP A 232 -12.48 -15.88 13.64
C ASP A 232 -12.10 -14.48 13.14
N GLY A 233 -10.81 -14.30 12.84
CA GLY A 233 -10.32 -13.11 12.16
C GLY A 233 -10.12 -13.36 10.65
N MET A 234 -9.30 -12.52 10.02
CA MET A 234 -8.97 -12.58 8.60
C MET A 234 -8.24 -13.88 8.27
N LYS A 235 -8.82 -14.69 7.39
CA LYS A 235 -8.18 -15.89 6.86
C LYS A 235 -7.40 -15.54 5.59
N TYR A 236 -6.30 -16.25 5.34
CA TYR A 236 -5.51 -16.05 4.13
C TYR A 236 -4.86 -17.35 3.65
N ARG A 237 -4.51 -17.38 2.38
CA ARG A 237 -3.72 -18.42 1.73
C ARG A 237 -2.66 -17.80 0.85
N VAL A 238 -1.44 -18.39 0.89
CA VAL A 238 -0.40 -18.25 -0.13
C VAL A 238 -0.19 -19.62 -0.75
N ALA A 239 -0.17 -19.71 -2.07
CA ALA A 239 0.15 -20.93 -2.79
C ALA A 239 1.34 -20.68 -3.70
N MET A 240 2.33 -21.61 -3.70
CA MET A 240 3.54 -21.52 -4.51
C MET A 240 3.77 -22.81 -5.29
N GLN A 241 4.12 -22.64 -6.57
CA GLN A 241 4.48 -23.73 -7.49
C GLN A 241 5.76 -23.43 -8.26
N LEU A 242 6.39 -24.50 -8.75
CA LEU A 242 7.59 -24.44 -9.60
C LEU A 242 7.27 -24.92 -11.01
N VAL A 243 7.69 -24.16 -12.02
CA VAL A 243 7.87 -24.59 -13.41
C VAL A 243 9.34 -24.51 -13.74
N GLN A 244 9.89 -25.56 -14.35
CA GLN A 244 11.35 -25.65 -14.60
C GLN A 244 11.66 -26.19 -15.97
N ASN A 245 12.85 -25.85 -16.45
CA ASN A 245 13.49 -26.45 -17.62
C ASN A 245 14.81 -27.08 -17.19
N GLY A 246 14.89 -28.41 -17.32
CA GLY A 246 16.03 -29.20 -16.83
C GLY A 246 16.01 -29.42 -15.31
N GLY A 247 16.81 -30.40 -14.87
CA GLY A 247 16.97 -30.76 -13.47
C GLY A 247 15.83 -31.60 -12.89
N GLU A 248 15.90 -31.81 -11.57
CA GLU A 248 14.95 -32.60 -10.77
C GLU A 248 14.36 -31.73 -9.68
N SER A 249 13.04 -31.75 -9.52
CA SER A 249 12.36 -31.02 -8.46
C SER A 249 11.63 -31.93 -7.48
N SER A 250 11.47 -31.45 -6.27
CA SER A 250 10.67 -32.07 -5.21
C SER A 250 10.02 -31.02 -4.33
N VAL A 251 8.89 -31.37 -3.71
CA VAL A 251 8.19 -30.52 -2.74
C VAL A 251 8.02 -31.32 -1.43
N SER A 252 8.43 -30.74 -0.32
CA SER A 252 8.31 -31.35 1.01
C SER A 252 8.16 -30.28 2.10
N LEU A 253 7.67 -30.64 3.27
CA LEU A 253 7.59 -29.71 4.41
C LEU A 253 8.98 -29.29 4.91
N GLU A 254 9.94 -30.21 4.88
CA GLU A 254 11.29 -29.98 5.39
C GLU A 254 12.10 -29.02 4.51
N ASN A 255 12.02 -29.18 3.18
CA ASN A 255 12.87 -28.47 2.23
C ASN A 255 12.11 -27.43 1.39
N GLY A 256 10.77 -27.32 1.55
CA GLY A 256 9.94 -26.51 0.66
C GLY A 256 9.94 -27.06 -0.77
N ILE A 257 9.98 -26.18 -1.75
CA ILE A 257 10.20 -26.51 -3.17
C ILE A 257 11.70 -26.55 -3.43
N ARG A 258 12.21 -27.66 -3.92
CA ARG A 258 13.63 -27.86 -4.22
C ARG A 258 13.85 -28.15 -5.69
N LEU A 259 14.86 -27.50 -6.28
CA LEU A 259 15.39 -27.79 -7.61
C LEU A 259 16.85 -28.19 -7.51
N LYS A 260 17.23 -29.26 -8.24
CA LYS A 260 18.62 -29.71 -8.43
C LYS A 260 18.95 -29.81 -9.91
N ASN A 261 20.16 -29.36 -10.28
CA ASN A 261 20.71 -29.46 -11.61
C ASN A 261 19.82 -28.84 -12.70
N GLY A 262 19.09 -27.76 -12.37
CA GLY A 262 18.30 -26.98 -13.33
C GLY A 262 19.15 -26.02 -14.14
N GLN A 263 18.53 -25.37 -15.10
CA GLN A 263 19.09 -24.26 -15.86
C GLN A 263 18.16 -23.04 -15.80
N GLU A 264 16.85 -23.25 -15.87
CA GLU A 264 15.83 -22.23 -15.85
C GLU A 264 14.67 -22.68 -14.95
N ALA A 265 14.15 -21.76 -14.16
CA ALA A 265 13.04 -22.04 -13.26
C ALA A 265 12.16 -20.80 -13.06
N TRP A 266 10.88 -21.02 -12.84
CA TRP A 266 9.89 -20.03 -12.44
C TRP A 266 9.23 -20.45 -11.13
N LEU A 267 9.36 -19.62 -10.10
CA LEU A 267 8.50 -19.70 -8.92
C LEU A 267 7.28 -18.82 -9.15
N ILE A 268 6.10 -19.39 -8.96
CA ILE A 268 4.82 -18.72 -9.21
C ILE A 268 4.04 -18.76 -7.92
N LEU A 269 3.70 -17.57 -7.39
CA LEU A 269 2.95 -17.43 -6.16
C LEU A 269 1.62 -16.72 -6.41
N SER A 270 0.58 -17.18 -5.76
CA SER A 270 -0.69 -16.48 -5.62
C SER A 270 -1.03 -16.29 -4.16
N ALA A 271 -1.81 -15.27 -3.84
CA ALA A 271 -2.31 -15.05 -2.49
C ALA A 271 -3.71 -14.43 -2.51
N ALA A 272 -4.49 -14.74 -1.49
CA ALA A 272 -5.79 -14.14 -1.27
C ALA A 272 -6.19 -14.22 0.21
N THR A 273 -7.05 -13.30 0.64
CA THR A 273 -7.63 -13.22 1.99
C THR A 273 -9.13 -13.41 1.96
N SER A 274 -9.73 -13.69 3.11
CA SER A 274 -11.19 -13.75 3.28
C SER A 274 -11.84 -12.35 3.34
N TYR A 275 -11.08 -11.28 3.09
CA TYR A 275 -11.63 -9.93 3.04
C TYR A 275 -12.72 -9.83 1.98
N ALA A 276 -13.81 -9.17 2.32
CA ALA A 276 -14.89 -8.81 1.40
C ALA A 276 -15.43 -7.44 1.76
N ALA A 277 -15.64 -6.61 0.77
CA ALA A 277 -16.25 -5.30 0.97
C ALA A 277 -17.01 -4.87 -0.28
N ALA A 278 -18.12 -4.15 -0.08
CA ALA A 278 -18.92 -3.64 -1.18
C ALA A 278 -18.09 -2.74 -2.11
N GLY A 279 -18.25 -2.90 -3.42
CA GLY A 279 -17.53 -2.14 -4.44
C GLY A 279 -16.06 -2.53 -4.65
N THR A 280 -15.65 -3.69 -4.11
CA THR A 280 -14.30 -4.26 -4.30
C THR A 280 -14.36 -5.63 -4.96
N ASP A 281 -13.22 -6.09 -5.51
CA ASP A 281 -13.08 -7.36 -6.22
C ASP A 281 -12.49 -8.47 -5.32
N PHE A 282 -12.45 -8.29 -4.00
CA PHE A 282 -11.92 -9.28 -3.08
C PHE A 282 -12.84 -10.51 -2.97
N PRO A 283 -12.26 -11.74 -2.88
CA PRO A 283 -13.01 -12.99 -3.02
C PRO A 283 -13.84 -13.39 -1.80
N GLY A 284 -13.63 -12.76 -0.64
CA GLY A 284 -14.28 -13.18 0.61
C GLY A 284 -13.93 -14.64 0.96
N GLU A 285 -14.90 -15.40 1.47
CA GLU A 285 -14.72 -16.79 1.89
C GLU A 285 -14.25 -17.74 0.75
N ARG A 286 -14.27 -17.30 -0.51
CA ARG A 286 -13.73 -18.06 -1.64
C ARG A 286 -12.22 -17.86 -1.84
N TYR A 287 -11.54 -17.19 -0.94
CA TYR A 287 -10.12 -16.83 -1.06
C TYR A 287 -9.21 -18.01 -1.42
N ALA A 288 -9.40 -19.16 -0.78
CA ALA A 288 -8.58 -20.34 -1.01
C ALA A 288 -8.79 -20.90 -2.43
N GLU A 289 -10.06 -21.01 -2.90
CA GLU A 289 -10.39 -21.45 -4.26
C GLU A 289 -9.80 -20.50 -5.31
N VAL A 290 -9.93 -19.21 -5.10
CA VAL A 290 -9.38 -18.18 -6.00
C VAL A 290 -7.88 -18.27 -6.05
N CYS A 291 -7.21 -18.34 -4.90
CA CYS A 291 -5.76 -18.50 -4.81
C CYS A 291 -5.27 -19.72 -5.63
N ASP A 292 -5.87 -20.90 -5.43
CA ASP A 292 -5.51 -22.12 -6.14
C ASP A 292 -5.80 -22.02 -7.65
N SER A 293 -6.89 -21.35 -8.03
CA SER A 293 -7.30 -21.21 -9.43
C SER A 293 -6.33 -20.37 -10.26
N LEU A 294 -5.69 -19.37 -9.64
CA LEU A 294 -4.73 -18.49 -10.30
C LEU A 294 -3.46 -19.23 -10.76
N LEU A 295 -3.09 -20.33 -10.12
CA LEU A 295 -1.92 -21.14 -10.49
C LEU A 295 -2.20 -22.17 -11.61
N ARG A 296 -3.46 -22.59 -11.80
CA ARG A 296 -3.82 -23.63 -12.76
C ARG A 296 -3.34 -23.41 -14.20
N PRO A 297 -3.37 -22.17 -14.77
CA PRO A 297 -2.92 -21.93 -16.13
C PRO A 297 -1.45 -22.29 -16.38
N PHE A 298 -0.63 -22.21 -15.35
CA PHE A 298 0.82 -22.41 -15.44
C PHE A 298 1.23 -23.88 -15.33
N THR A 299 0.35 -24.75 -14.87
CA THR A 299 0.65 -26.16 -14.57
C THR A 299 -0.15 -27.15 -15.41
N ALA A 300 -1.04 -26.66 -16.30
CA ALA A 300 -1.84 -27.52 -17.15
C ALA A 300 -0.98 -28.20 -18.26
N PRO A 301 -1.12 -29.53 -18.45
CA PRO A 301 -0.28 -30.28 -19.40
C PRO A 301 -0.44 -29.87 -20.87
N ALA A 302 -1.57 -29.23 -21.21
CA ALA A 302 -1.92 -28.88 -22.59
C ALA A 302 -1.23 -27.61 -23.13
N ASN A 303 -0.63 -26.81 -22.28
CA ASN A 303 0.01 -25.55 -22.65
C ASN A 303 1.51 -25.64 -22.36
N SER A 304 2.36 -25.04 -23.21
CA SER A 304 3.77 -24.85 -22.85
C SER A 304 3.84 -23.85 -21.67
N PRO A 305 4.08 -24.28 -20.43
CA PRO A 305 4.06 -23.38 -19.27
C PRO A 305 5.03 -22.21 -19.45
N CYS A 306 6.20 -22.46 -20.03
CA CYS A 306 7.19 -21.42 -20.31
C CYS A 306 6.66 -20.35 -21.28
N ALA A 307 5.88 -20.71 -22.29
CA ALA A 307 5.29 -19.73 -23.21
C ALA A 307 4.27 -18.82 -22.51
N ILE A 308 3.46 -19.38 -21.60
CA ILE A 308 2.51 -18.61 -20.78
C ILE A 308 3.27 -17.65 -19.85
N LEU A 309 4.35 -18.10 -19.22
CA LEU A 309 5.16 -17.28 -18.30
C LEU A 309 5.83 -16.11 -19.03
N HIS A 310 6.42 -16.34 -20.20
CA HIS A 310 6.96 -15.26 -21.02
C HIS A 310 5.89 -14.29 -21.53
N SER A 311 4.70 -14.80 -21.91
CA SER A 311 3.58 -13.92 -22.28
C SER A 311 3.06 -13.11 -21.10
N SER A 312 3.10 -13.65 -19.87
CA SER A 312 2.70 -12.92 -18.65
C SER A 312 3.61 -11.74 -18.39
N LEU A 313 4.92 -11.86 -18.62
CA LEU A 313 5.85 -10.73 -18.54
C LEU A 313 5.50 -9.64 -19.56
N SER A 314 5.28 -10.03 -20.82
CA SER A 314 4.92 -9.07 -21.89
C SER A 314 3.60 -8.35 -21.61
N ASN A 315 2.60 -9.07 -21.08
CA ASN A 315 1.30 -8.52 -20.71
C ASN A 315 1.44 -7.57 -19.52
N HIS A 316 2.20 -7.98 -18.48
CA HIS A 316 2.49 -7.13 -17.33
C HIS A 316 3.13 -5.81 -17.74
N VAL A 317 4.21 -5.86 -18.53
CA VAL A 317 4.90 -4.67 -19.04
C VAL A 317 3.96 -3.78 -19.83
N THR A 318 3.14 -4.35 -20.72
CA THR A 318 2.17 -3.60 -21.51
C THR A 318 1.13 -2.91 -20.62
N ALA A 319 0.58 -3.64 -19.66
CA ALA A 319 -0.42 -3.10 -18.73
C ALA A 319 0.17 -2.00 -17.83
N HIS A 320 1.39 -2.18 -17.31
CA HIS A 320 2.05 -1.17 -16.49
C HIS A 320 2.39 0.08 -17.30
N ARG A 321 2.99 -0.08 -18.48
CA ARG A 321 3.34 1.04 -19.37
C ARG A 321 2.13 1.83 -19.82
N SER A 322 0.96 1.21 -19.96
CA SER A 322 -0.28 1.92 -20.33
C SER A 322 -0.67 3.02 -19.32
N LEU A 323 -0.19 2.91 -18.08
CA LEU A 323 -0.33 3.91 -17.03
C LEU A 323 0.93 4.78 -16.91
N TYR A 324 2.08 4.15 -16.84
CA TYR A 324 3.34 4.82 -16.55
C TYR A 324 3.74 5.79 -17.68
N ASP A 325 3.56 5.42 -18.95
CA ASP A 325 3.97 6.22 -20.12
C ASP A 325 3.03 7.41 -20.44
N ARG A 326 1.94 7.60 -19.67
CA ARG A 326 1.03 8.75 -19.87
C ARG A 326 1.68 10.09 -19.52
N VAL A 327 2.58 10.09 -18.54
CA VAL A 327 3.35 11.26 -18.12
C VAL A 327 4.81 10.86 -17.97
N SER A 328 5.71 11.69 -18.46
CA SER A 328 7.16 11.47 -18.35
C SER A 328 7.85 12.74 -17.87
N LEU A 329 8.73 12.61 -16.90
CA LEU A 329 9.65 13.67 -16.48
C LEU A 329 11.08 13.18 -16.67
N THR A 330 11.80 13.85 -17.56
CA THR A 330 13.22 13.60 -17.83
C THR A 330 13.99 14.91 -17.63
N LEU A 331 15.00 14.87 -16.79
CA LEU A 331 15.89 16.00 -16.54
C LEU A 331 17.34 15.62 -16.88
N PRO A 332 18.21 16.61 -17.17
CA PRO A 332 19.59 16.33 -17.56
C PRO A 332 20.35 15.52 -16.51
N ALA A 333 21.10 14.53 -16.99
CA ALA A 333 21.99 13.73 -16.16
C ALA A 333 23.32 14.44 -15.92
N THR A 334 23.94 14.16 -14.80
CA THR A 334 25.31 14.52 -14.42
C THR A 334 26.19 13.27 -14.43
N PRO A 335 27.53 13.37 -14.38
CA PRO A 335 28.40 12.20 -14.28
C PRO A 335 28.10 11.30 -13.07
N ASP A 336 27.64 11.87 -11.97
CA ASP A 336 27.28 11.13 -10.75
C ASP A 336 26.01 10.29 -10.91
N ASP A 337 25.20 10.51 -11.94
CA ASP A 337 23.99 9.73 -12.20
C ASP A 337 24.26 8.32 -12.76
N THR A 338 25.51 7.99 -13.02
CA THR A 338 25.97 6.62 -13.30
C THR A 338 26.21 5.77 -12.04
N LEU A 339 26.25 6.41 -10.86
CA LEU A 339 26.46 5.77 -9.58
C LEU A 339 25.21 5.01 -9.08
N PRO A 340 25.37 4.04 -8.17
CA PRO A 340 24.26 3.42 -7.46
C PRO A 340 23.34 4.44 -6.79
N THR A 341 22.05 4.17 -6.73
CA THR A 341 21.04 5.12 -6.25
C THR A 341 21.30 5.61 -4.83
N ASN A 342 21.73 4.72 -3.93
CA ASN A 342 22.12 5.10 -2.56
C ASN A 342 23.30 6.07 -2.53
N GLU A 343 24.30 5.90 -3.41
CA GLU A 343 25.42 6.83 -3.52
C GLU A 343 24.99 8.19 -4.11
N ARG A 344 24.11 8.18 -5.11
CA ARG A 344 23.52 9.42 -5.67
C ARG A 344 22.81 10.23 -4.59
N ILE A 345 22.02 9.58 -3.74
CA ILE A 345 21.29 10.23 -2.63
C ILE A 345 22.28 10.87 -1.65
N LEU A 346 23.34 10.15 -1.24
CA LEU A 346 24.34 10.67 -0.32
C LEU A 346 25.11 11.86 -0.91
N ARG A 347 25.39 11.85 -2.21
CA ARG A 347 26.11 12.93 -2.89
C ARG A 347 25.26 14.16 -3.19
N PHE A 348 23.93 14.02 -3.22
CA PHE A 348 23.02 15.12 -3.54
C PHE A 348 23.18 16.36 -2.66
N THR A 349 23.59 16.18 -1.40
CA THR A 349 23.88 17.29 -0.50
C THR A 349 25.12 18.11 -0.88
N GLN A 350 26.01 17.54 -1.72
CA GLN A 350 27.26 18.17 -2.16
C GLN A 350 27.16 18.64 -3.61
N GLN A 351 26.42 17.92 -4.45
CA GLN A 351 26.22 18.22 -5.86
C GLN A 351 24.79 17.90 -6.27
N GLU A 352 24.06 18.91 -6.69
CA GLU A 352 22.70 18.76 -7.19
C GLU A 352 22.67 17.89 -8.45
N SER A 353 21.71 16.95 -8.52
CA SER A 353 21.43 16.12 -9.68
C SER A 353 19.97 16.33 -10.11
N PRO A 354 19.71 17.07 -11.21
CA PRO A 354 18.36 17.18 -11.76
C PRO A 354 17.74 15.81 -12.09
N ALA A 355 18.52 14.88 -12.62
CA ALA A 355 18.04 13.53 -12.93
C ALA A 355 17.62 12.74 -11.69
N LEU A 356 18.22 12.97 -10.51
CA LEU A 356 17.76 12.36 -9.26
C LEU A 356 16.38 12.91 -8.84
N ALA A 357 16.11 14.20 -9.05
CA ALA A 357 14.79 14.78 -8.79
C ALA A 357 13.73 14.19 -9.74
N ALA A 358 14.07 14.00 -11.03
CA ALA A 358 13.20 13.31 -11.97
C ALA A 358 12.96 11.84 -11.58
N LEU A 359 13.99 11.12 -11.14
CA LEU A 359 13.88 9.76 -10.62
C LEU A 359 12.92 9.71 -9.43
N TYR A 360 13.03 10.65 -8.48
CA TYR A 360 12.17 10.71 -7.30
C TYR A 360 10.69 10.93 -7.67
N TYR A 361 10.41 11.84 -8.61
CA TYR A 361 9.06 12.04 -9.14
C TYR A 361 8.52 10.79 -9.84
N ASN A 362 9.30 10.17 -10.72
CA ASN A 362 8.92 8.97 -11.45
C ASN A 362 8.74 7.77 -10.51
N TYR A 363 9.53 7.69 -9.43
CA TYR A 363 9.39 6.66 -8.41
C TYR A 363 8.09 6.84 -7.60
N GLY A 364 7.72 8.06 -7.23
CA GLY A 364 6.43 8.35 -6.58
C GLY A 364 5.24 7.89 -7.43
N ARG A 365 5.25 8.18 -8.75
CA ARG A 365 4.23 7.67 -9.69
C ARG A 365 4.23 6.14 -9.76
N TYR A 366 5.40 5.52 -9.83
CA TYR A 366 5.56 4.08 -9.82
C TYR A 366 4.93 3.45 -8.56
N LEU A 367 5.20 4.01 -7.39
CA LEU A 367 4.63 3.52 -6.12
C LEU A 367 3.10 3.59 -6.11
N LEU A 368 2.50 4.67 -6.61
CA LEU A 368 1.05 4.81 -6.75
C LEU A 368 0.47 3.73 -7.68
N ILE A 369 1.04 3.58 -8.88
CA ILE A 369 0.59 2.57 -9.85
C ILE A 369 0.70 1.16 -9.25
N SER A 370 1.75 0.89 -8.46
CA SER A 370 2.04 -0.43 -7.92
C SER A 370 1.28 -0.77 -6.64
N SER A 371 0.75 0.23 -5.90
CA SER A 371 0.11 0.04 -4.59
C SER A 371 -1.41 0.07 -4.60
N THR A 372 -2.04 0.48 -5.70
CA THR A 372 -3.50 0.50 -5.81
C THR A 372 -3.98 0.27 -7.24
N ARG A 373 -5.26 -0.06 -7.40
CA ARG A 373 -5.95 -0.19 -8.70
C ARG A 373 -7.47 -0.18 -8.48
N PRO A 374 -8.27 0.09 -9.51
CA PRO A 374 -9.72 -0.09 -9.45
C PRO A 374 -10.10 -1.48 -8.93
N GLY A 375 -11.14 -1.55 -8.09
CA GLY A 375 -11.58 -2.80 -7.44
C GLY A 375 -10.79 -3.23 -6.20
N SER A 376 -9.71 -2.52 -5.86
CA SER A 376 -8.86 -2.77 -4.69
C SER A 376 -9.11 -1.74 -3.57
N LEU A 377 -8.19 -1.67 -2.61
CA LEU A 377 -8.13 -0.66 -1.55
C LEU A 377 -7.18 0.48 -1.94
N PRO A 378 -7.36 1.69 -1.39
CA PRO A 378 -6.36 2.74 -1.52
C PRO A 378 -5.04 2.34 -0.85
N PRO A 379 -3.89 2.96 -1.21
CA PRO A 379 -2.64 2.77 -0.48
C PRO A 379 -2.79 3.28 0.95
N ASN A 380 -2.42 2.46 1.92
CA ASN A 380 -2.41 2.82 3.35
C ASN A 380 -1.12 3.55 3.75
N LEU A 381 -0.84 3.76 5.04
CA LEU A 381 0.39 4.40 5.53
C LEU A 381 1.66 3.67 5.07
N GLN A 382 1.59 2.37 4.82
CA GLN A 382 2.68 1.56 4.26
C GLN A 382 2.64 1.49 2.72
N GLY A 383 1.69 2.15 2.06
CA GLY A 383 1.40 1.93 0.65
C GLY A 383 0.80 0.55 0.44
N LEU A 384 1.61 -0.41 0.03
CA LEU A 384 1.29 -1.84 -0.10
C LEU A 384 2.26 -2.70 0.71
N TRP A 385 3.44 -2.17 1.06
CA TRP A 385 4.58 -2.95 1.54
C TRP A 385 4.79 -2.80 3.03
N ALA A 386 4.73 -3.92 3.75
CA ALA A 386 5.02 -4.04 5.17
C ALA A 386 5.94 -5.25 5.39
N ASN A 387 6.79 -5.19 6.40
CA ASN A 387 7.76 -6.25 6.74
C ASN A 387 7.55 -6.84 8.13
N GLY A 388 6.45 -6.50 8.80
CA GLY A 388 6.15 -6.96 10.16
C GLY A 388 4.68 -7.27 10.38
N VAL A 389 4.41 -8.00 11.47
CA VAL A 389 3.06 -8.31 11.95
C VAL A 389 2.44 -7.15 12.74
N SER A 390 3.24 -6.13 13.03
CA SER A 390 2.80 -4.86 13.62
C SER A 390 3.44 -3.74 12.81
N THR A 391 2.64 -2.90 12.20
CA THR A 391 3.09 -1.78 11.38
C THR A 391 2.99 -0.45 12.14
N PRO A 392 3.86 0.53 11.87
CA PRO A 392 3.76 1.85 12.48
C PRO A 392 2.36 2.45 12.26
N TRP A 393 1.76 2.98 13.34
CA TRP A 393 0.39 3.52 13.34
C TRP A 393 -0.65 2.56 12.73
N ASN A 394 -0.51 1.25 13.01
CA ASN A 394 -1.36 0.18 12.47
C ASN A 394 -1.37 0.08 10.93
N GLY A 395 -0.55 0.85 10.21
CA GLY A 395 -0.59 0.93 8.76
C GLY A 395 -1.96 1.39 8.23
N ASP A 396 -2.67 2.21 8.97
CA ASP A 396 -4.05 2.59 8.67
C ASP A 396 -4.15 3.76 7.65
N TYR A 397 -5.32 4.39 7.57
CA TYR A 397 -5.57 5.56 6.74
C TYR A 397 -5.70 6.79 7.63
N HIS A 398 -4.61 7.53 7.83
CA HIS A 398 -4.66 8.82 8.50
C HIS A 398 -5.26 9.88 7.58
N THR A 399 -6.32 10.52 8.03
CA THR A 399 -7.15 11.46 7.26
C THR A 399 -6.87 12.91 7.60
N ASN A 400 -5.82 13.16 8.38
CA ASN A 400 -5.34 14.50 8.69
C ASN A 400 -4.30 15.03 7.68
N ILE A 401 -3.71 14.16 6.84
CA ILE A 401 -2.81 14.53 5.73
C ILE A 401 -2.39 13.33 4.85
N ASN A 402 -2.13 12.14 5.44
CA ASN A 402 -1.38 11.07 4.76
C ASN A 402 -2.12 10.50 3.56
N ILE A 403 -3.38 10.07 3.73
CA ILE A 403 -4.16 9.55 2.60
C ILE A 403 -4.40 10.62 1.54
N GLN A 404 -4.54 11.88 1.94
CA GLN A 404 -4.66 13.00 1.02
C GLN A 404 -3.39 13.15 0.17
N MET A 405 -2.22 13.21 0.81
CA MET A 405 -0.93 13.33 0.11
C MET A 405 -0.68 12.19 -0.86
N ASN A 406 -1.06 10.96 -0.51
CA ASN A 406 -0.95 9.81 -1.40
C ASN A 406 -1.72 10.00 -2.71
N HIS A 407 -2.81 10.79 -2.70
CA HIS A 407 -3.68 10.98 -3.86
C HIS A 407 -3.47 12.30 -4.60
N TRP A 408 -2.75 13.27 -4.02
CA TRP A 408 -2.56 14.59 -4.65
C TRP A 408 -2.02 14.57 -6.08
N PRO A 409 -1.06 13.69 -6.45
CA PRO A 409 -0.51 13.72 -7.80
C PRO A 409 -1.32 12.95 -8.85
N LEU A 410 -2.42 12.27 -8.49
CA LEU A 410 -3.08 11.31 -9.38
C LEU A 410 -3.54 11.94 -10.70
N GLU A 411 -4.22 13.08 -10.64
CA GLU A 411 -4.76 13.73 -11.84
C GLU A 411 -3.64 14.28 -12.71
N GLN A 412 -2.71 15.04 -12.12
CA GLN A 412 -1.58 15.64 -12.84
C GLN A 412 -0.63 14.57 -13.40
N ALA A 413 -0.61 13.40 -12.78
CA ALA A 413 0.18 12.25 -13.22
C ALA A 413 -0.54 11.37 -14.27
N GLY A 414 -1.77 11.74 -14.70
CA GLY A 414 -2.55 10.99 -15.68
C GLY A 414 -3.05 9.65 -15.15
N LEU A 415 -3.37 9.55 -13.86
CA LEU A 415 -3.73 8.32 -13.14
C LEU A 415 -5.13 8.40 -12.51
N SER A 416 -6.05 9.10 -13.15
CA SER A 416 -7.40 9.40 -12.66
C SER A 416 -8.18 8.16 -12.18
N GLU A 417 -8.07 7.01 -12.86
CA GLU A 417 -8.76 5.78 -12.46
C GLU A 417 -8.34 5.25 -11.08
N LEU A 418 -7.17 5.62 -10.58
CA LEU A 418 -6.69 5.23 -9.26
C LEU A 418 -7.40 5.96 -8.11
N TYR A 419 -8.26 6.93 -8.40
CA TYR A 419 -9.20 7.50 -7.41
C TYR A 419 -10.35 6.56 -7.04
N GLN A 420 -10.67 5.57 -7.88
CA GLN A 420 -11.82 4.69 -7.65
C GLN A 420 -11.75 3.97 -6.29
N PRO A 421 -10.61 3.43 -5.82
CA PRO A 421 -10.52 2.82 -4.48
C PRO A 421 -10.83 3.80 -3.34
N LEU A 422 -10.34 5.04 -3.42
CA LEU A 422 -10.64 6.09 -2.43
C LEU A 422 -12.14 6.45 -2.43
N THR A 423 -12.73 6.62 -3.61
CA THR A 423 -14.17 6.89 -3.74
C THR A 423 -15.00 5.79 -3.10
N THR A 424 -14.66 4.52 -3.38
CA THR A 424 -15.34 3.36 -2.81
C THR A 424 -15.17 3.26 -1.28
N LEU A 425 -13.96 3.56 -0.77
CA LEU A 425 -13.74 3.63 0.68
C LEU A 425 -14.65 4.68 1.31
N MET A 426 -14.71 5.90 0.77
CA MET A 426 -15.52 6.98 1.32
C MET A 426 -17.02 6.65 1.32
N GLU A 427 -17.53 6.01 0.27
CA GLU A 427 -18.93 5.55 0.23
C GLU A 427 -19.22 4.55 1.34
N ARG A 428 -18.30 3.65 1.63
CA ARG A 428 -18.41 2.63 2.69
C ARG A 428 -18.37 3.23 4.10
N LEU A 429 -17.71 4.37 4.28
CA LEU A 429 -17.59 5.04 5.57
C LEU A 429 -18.89 5.76 5.98
N ILE A 430 -19.82 6.02 5.06
CA ILE A 430 -21.05 6.80 5.35
C ILE A 430 -21.86 6.19 6.49
N PRO A 431 -22.23 4.89 6.50
CA PRO A 431 -23.07 4.35 7.58
C PRO A 431 -22.42 4.48 8.97
N SER A 432 -21.13 4.15 9.07
CA SER A 432 -20.36 4.30 10.31
C SER A 432 -20.19 5.77 10.71
N GLY A 433 -19.98 6.64 9.73
CA GLY A 433 -19.86 8.09 9.93
C GLY A 433 -21.16 8.73 10.41
N GLU A 434 -22.32 8.29 9.94
CA GLU A 434 -23.62 8.71 10.45
C GLU A 434 -23.87 8.23 11.88
N ALA A 435 -23.46 6.99 12.20
CA ALA A 435 -23.51 6.47 13.56
C ALA A 435 -22.61 7.28 14.50
N SER A 436 -21.38 7.59 14.08
CA SER A 436 -20.45 8.44 14.83
C SER A 436 -20.99 9.88 15.01
N ALA A 437 -21.60 10.46 13.98
CA ALA A 437 -22.22 11.79 14.08
C ALA A 437 -23.26 11.83 15.20
N ARG A 438 -24.20 10.91 15.19
CA ARG A 438 -25.26 10.84 16.25
C ARG A 438 -24.68 10.54 17.64
N THR A 439 -23.77 9.58 17.73
CA THR A 439 -23.20 9.15 19.01
C THR A 439 -22.41 10.26 19.70
N PHE A 440 -21.55 10.95 18.96
CA PHE A 440 -20.65 11.94 19.54
C PHE A 440 -21.22 13.35 19.55
N TYR A 441 -22.06 13.72 18.58
CA TYR A 441 -22.58 15.10 18.44
C TYR A 441 -24.06 15.24 18.78
N GLY A 442 -24.77 14.13 19.04
CA GLY A 442 -26.17 14.10 19.45
C GLY A 442 -27.12 13.72 18.32
N ASP A 443 -28.38 13.39 18.67
CA ASP A 443 -29.39 12.87 17.73
C ASP A 443 -29.75 13.88 16.62
N GLU A 444 -29.54 15.18 16.85
CA GLU A 444 -29.76 16.25 15.87
C GLU A 444 -28.62 16.35 14.82
N ALA A 445 -27.52 15.66 15.03
CA ALA A 445 -26.42 15.64 14.05
C ALA A 445 -26.85 14.86 12.79
N ASP A 446 -26.83 15.55 11.65
CA ASP A 446 -27.28 15.06 10.37
C ASP A 446 -26.09 14.82 9.43
N GLY A 447 -26.20 13.83 8.53
CA GLY A 447 -25.09 13.44 7.66
C GLY A 447 -24.03 12.61 8.37
N TRP A 448 -22.77 12.63 7.90
CA TRP A 448 -21.70 11.75 8.36
C TRP A 448 -20.40 12.50 8.69
N VAL A 449 -19.64 11.96 9.63
CA VAL A 449 -18.34 12.48 10.05
C VAL A 449 -17.27 11.40 9.94
N LEU A 450 -16.08 11.83 9.58
CA LEU A 450 -14.84 11.05 9.69
C LEU A 450 -13.82 11.88 10.45
N HIS A 451 -13.31 11.31 11.54
CA HIS A 451 -12.28 11.94 12.35
C HIS A 451 -10.87 11.70 11.76
N MET A 452 -9.84 11.70 12.57
CA MET A 452 -8.46 11.70 12.16
C MET A 452 -8.01 10.45 11.41
N MET A 453 -8.63 9.29 11.62
CA MET A 453 -8.17 8.02 11.07
C MET A 453 -9.31 7.08 10.71
N THR A 454 -9.02 6.15 9.80
CA THR A 454 -9.91 5.05 9.44
C THR A 454 -9.10 3.82 9.05
N ASN A 455 -9.78 2.70 8.81
CA ASN A 455 -9.20 1.42 8.42
C ASN A 455 -10.13 0.65 7.48
N VAL A 456 -9.78 -0.59 7.15
CA VAL A 456 -10.61 -1.45 6.29
C VAL A 456 -11.93 -1.89 6.93
N TRP A 457 -12.06 -1.72 8.26
CA TRP A 457 -13.25 -2.03 9.07
C TRP A 457 -14.18 -0.84 9.26
N ASN A 458 -13.98 0.24 8.50
CA ASN A 458 -14.82 1.44 8.46
C ASN A 458 -14.88 2.22 9.79
N TYR A 459 -13.76 2.33 10.50
CA TYR A 459 -13.65 3.16 11.70
C TYR A 459 -13.85 4.65 11.36
N THR A 460 -14.69 5.37 12.13
CA THR A 460 -14.99 6.79 11.89
C THR A 460 -15.03 7.63 13.18
N ALA A 461 -14.97 7.00 14.35
CA ALA A 461 -15.03 7.67 15.65
C ALA A 461 -13.80 8.57 15.91
N PRO A 462 -13.81 9.46 16.91
CA PRO A 462 -12.62 10.17 17.36
C PRO A 462 -11.49 9.22 17.74
N GLY A 463 -10.23 9.68 17.64
CA GLY A 463 -9.09 8.93 18.16
C GLY A 463 -9.13 8.81 19.69
N GLU A 464 -8.37 7.88 20.24
CA GLU A 464 -8.35 7.54 21.68
C GLU A 464 -7.89 8.71 22.57
N HIS A 465 -7.13 9.65 22.03
CA HIS A 465 -6.66 10.82 22.75
C HIS A 465 -7.01 12.11 21.99
N PRO A 466 -7.71 13.06 22.61
CA PRO A 466 -8.18 14.27 21.95
C PRO A 466 -7.10 15.14 21.33
N SER A 467 -5.89 15.15 21.90
CA SER A 467 -4.79 16.00 21.41
C SER A 467 -4.40 15.72 19.96
N TRP A 468 -4.61 14.51 19.47
CA TRP A 468 -4.38 14.12 18.08
C TRP A 468 -5.64 13.61 17.37
N GLY A 469 -6.58 13.03 18.10
CA GLY A 469 -7.75 12.32 17.53
C GLY A 469 -9.03 13.15 17.43
N ALA A 470 -9.05 14.41 17.86
CA ALA A 470 -10.27 15.22 17.93
C ALA A 470 -10.62 15.96 16.63
N THR A 471 -9.74 16.02 15.64
CA THR A 471 -10.09 16.63 14.35
C THR A 471 -11.26 15.87 13.73
N ASN A 472 -12.28 16.61 13.29
CA ASN A 472 -13.50 16.05 12.71
C ASN A 472 -13.65 16.36 11.22
N THR A 473 -12.64 16.95 10.60
CA THR A 473 -12.66 17.41 9.21
C THR A 473 -12.03 16.43 8.21
N GLY A 474 -11.64 15.23 8.64
CA GLY A 474 -11.03 14.23 7.75
C GLY A 474 -11.91 13.90 6.54
N GLY A 475 -13.21 13.66 6.77
CA GLY A 475 -14.18 13.42 5.69
C GLY A 475 -14.39 14.62 4.77
N ALA A 476 -14.43 15.83 5.34
CA ALA A 476 -14.55 17.07 4.57
C ALA A 476 -13.36 17.27 3.62
N TRP A 477 -12.14 17.01 4.11
CA TRP A 477 -10.93 17.14 3.30
C TRP A 477 -10.89 16.10 2.17
N LEU A 478 -11.25 14.86 2.44
CA LEU A 478 -11.33 13.83 1.40
C LEU A 478 -12.39 14.13 0.34
N CYS A 479 -13.49 14.83 0.70
CA CYS A 479 -14.47 15.30 -0.28
C CYS A 479 -13.86 16.24 -1.34
N ALA A 480 -12.86 17.04 -0.99
CA ALA A 480 -12.15 17.89 -1.95
C ALA A 480 -11.47 17.07 -3.05
N HIS A 481 -10.93 15.89 -2.72
CA HIS A 481 -10.30 14.98 -3.69
C HIS A 481 -11.32 14.41 -4.68
N LEU A 482 -12.51 14.02 -4.20
CA LEU A 482 -13.58 13.55 -5.08
C LEU A 482 -14.05 14.66 -6.03
N TRP A 483 -14.15 15.89 -5.52
CA TRP A 483 -14.50 17.04 -6.33
C TRP A 483 -13.42 17.38 -7.36
N GLU A 484 -12.13 17.31 -6.99
CA GLU A 484 -11.01 17.52 -7.89
C GLU A 484 -11.03 16.51 -9.04
N HIS A 485 -11.26 15.23 -8.76
CA HIS A 485 -11.42 14.21 -9.80
C HIS A 485 -12.53 14.58 -10.80
N TYR A 486 -13.67 15.08 -10.30
CA TYR A 486 -14.72 15.60 -11.18
C TYR A 486 -14.24 16.79 -12.01
N LEU A 487 -13.48 17.73 -11.43
CA LEU A 487 -12.98 18.89 -12.16
C LEU A 487 -12.06 18.52 -13.34
N TYR A 488 -11.25 17.47 -13.17
CA TYR A 488 -10.38 16.97 -14.25
C TYR A 488 -11.14 16.15 -15.30
N THR A 489 -12.07 15.31 -14.87
CA THR A 489 -12.76 14.37 -15.78
C THR A 489 -14.01 14.96 -16.43
N GLN A 490 -14.68 15.92 -15.78
CA GLN A 490 -15.98 16.46 -16.14
C GLN A 490 -17.08 15.37 -16.29
N ASP A 491 -16.88 14.22 -15.64
CA ASP A 491 -17.82 13.10 -15.66
C ASP A 491 -19.01 13.38 -14.74
N LYS A 492 -20.16 13.67 -15.35
CA LYS A 492 -21.40 13.96 -14.62
C LYS A 492 -22.00 12.71 -13.94
N ASP A 493 -21.73 11.52 -14.43
CA ASP A 493 -22.20 10.29 -13.77
C ASP A 493 -21.37 10.04 -12.51
N TYR A 494 -20.06 10.26 -12.57
CA TYR A 494 -19.23 10.31 -11.38
C TYR A 494 -19.70 11.38 -10.39
N LEU A 495 -20.00 12.59 -10.84
CA LEU A 495 -20.52 13.66 -9.98
C LEU A 495 -21.83 13.26 -9.28
N ARG A 496 -22.77 12.61 -10.00
CA ARG A 496 -23.99 12.08 -9.38
C ARG A 496 -23.70 11.03 -8.30
N ARG A 497 -22.69 10.19 -8.55
CA ARG A 497 -22.27 9.16 -7.61
C ARG A 497 -21.72 9.77 -6.31
N ILE A 498 -20.83 10.77 -6.41
CA ILE A 498 -20.18 11.36 -5.24
C ILE A 498 -21.01 12.45 -4.53
N TYR A 499 -22.01 13.01 -5.18
CA TYR A 499 -22.81 14.11 -4.60
C TYR A 499 -23.44 13.76 -3.24
N PRO A 500 -24.02 12.57 -3.01
CA PRO A 500 -24.49 12.17 -1.68
C PRO A 500 -23.39 12.16 -0.60
N VAL A 501 -22.16 11.77 -0.96
CA VAL A 501 -20.99 11.77 -0.07
C VAL A 501 -20.67 13.20 0.37
N LEU A 502 -20.50 14.11 -0.59
CA LEU A 502 -20.20 15.52 -0.35
C LEU A 502 -21.33 16.20 0.46
N LYS A 503 -22.57 15.99 0.04
CA LYS A 503 -23.75 16.56 0.69
C LYS A 503 -23.92 16.08 2.13
N GLY A 504 -23.67 14.78 2.39
CA GLY A 504 -23.74 14.21 3.72
C GLY A 504 -22.70 14.81 4.67
N ALA A 505 -21.46 14.99 4.21
CA ALA A 505 -20.42 15.67 4.99
C ALA A 505 -20.79 17.12 5.29
N ALA A 506 -21.33 17.87 4.30
CA ALA A 506 -21.77 19.25 4.50
C ALA A 506 -22.95 19.35 5.49
N ARG A 507 -23.90 18.41 5.46
CA ARG A 507 -25.04 18.36 6.41
C ARG A 507 -24.54 18.16 7.84
N PHE A 508 -23.53 17.32 8.07
CA PHE A 508 -22.94 17.16 9.39
C PHE A 508 -22.47 18.49 9.97
N PHE A 509 -21.65 19.23 9.23
CA PHE A 509 -21.17 20.52 9.73
C PHE A 509 -22.27 21.57 9.84
N SER A 510 -23.27 21.57 8.95
CA SER A 510 -24.41 22.48 9.04
C SER A 510 -25.24 22.26 10.31
N SER A 511 -25.32 21.02 10.81
CA SER A 511 -26.07 20.67 12.03
C SER A 511 -25.26 20.77 13.32
N THR A 512 -23.92 20.76 13.24
CA THR A 512 -23.04 20.63 14.42
C THR A 512 -22.19 21.86 14.72
N THR A 513 -21.99 22.77 13.76
CA THR A 513 -21.35 24.06 14.02
C THR A 513 -22.18 24.90 14.98
N VAL A 514 -21.53 25.68 15.81
CA VAL A 514 -22.16 26.51 16.85
C VAL A 514 -21.69 27.96 16.73
N GLN A 515 -22.53 28.88 17.17
CA GLN A 515 -22.20 30.29 17.23
C GLN A 515 -21.37 30.56 18.48
N GLU A 516 -20.10 31.00 18.33
CA GLU A 516 -19.31 31.40 19.46
C GLU A 516 -19.79 32.78 20.00
N PRO A 517 -19.75 32.99 21.33
CA PRO A 517 -20.44 34.13 21.94
C PRO A 517 -19.71 35.48 21.77
N SER A 518 -18.40 35.49 21.45
CA SER A 518 -17.63 36.75 21.46
C SER A 518 -17.85 37.59 20.20
N HIS A 519 -17.94 36.93 19.03
CA HIS A 519 -18.06 37.60 17.72
C HIS A 519 -19.31 37.14 16.97
N GLY A 520 -19.96 36.06 17.42
CA GLY A 520 -21.11 35.47 16.75
C GLY A 520 -20.73 34.64 15.52
N TRP A 521 -19.50 34.19 15.38
CA TRP A 521 -19.06 33.35 14.27
C TRP A 521 -19.56 31.92 14.42
N LEU A 522 -19.86 31.27 13.29
CA LEU A 522 -20.13 29.84 13.26
C LEU A 522 -18.81 29.09 13.25
N VAL A 523 -18.60 28.23 14.24
CA VAL A 523 -17.35 27.49 14.44
C VAL A 523 -17.58 26.01 14.68
N THR A 524 -16.63 25.17 14.30
CA THR A 524 -16.50 23.80 14.79
C THR A 524 -16.08 23.82 16.25
N ALA A 525 -16.74 23.04 17.11
CA ALA A 525 -16.39 22.90 18.52
C ALA A 525 -17.00 21.63 19.11
N PRO A 526 -16.20 20.76 19.76
CA PRO A 526 -14.74 20.77 19.83
C PRO A 526 -14.08 20.26 18.56
N THR A 527 -12.80 20.61 18.36
CA THR A 527 -11.93 20.10 17.30
C THR A 527 -10.47 20.30 17.68
N SER A 528 -9.55 19.82 16.84
CA SER A 528 -8.13 20.16 16.91
C SER A 528 -7.60 20.55 15.53
N SER A 529 -6.59 21.40 15.46
CA SER A 529 -5.81 21.61 14.23
C SER A 529 -4.66 20.60 14.22
N PRO A 530 -4.77 19.48 13.53
CA PRO A 530 -3.79 18.41 13.64
C PRO A 530 -2.44 18.78 12.98
N GLU A 531 -1.27 18.46 13.57
CA GLU A 531 -1.16 18.00 14.97
C GLU A 531 -0.53 19.13 15.82
N ASN A 532 -1.20 20.27 15.83
CA ASN A 532 -0.71 21.46 16.51
C ASN A 532 -1.15 21.52 17.96
N SER A 533 -0.32 22.13 18.78
CA SER A 533 -0.64 22.53 20.14
C SER A 533 -0.32 24.00 20.36
N PHE A 534 -0.94 24.60 21.36
CA PHE A 534 -0.75 26.00 21.72
C PHE A 534 -0.83 26.21 23.24
N TYR A 535 -0.29 27.33 23.71
CA TYR A 535 -0.41 27.72 25.11
C TYR A 535 -1.62 28.62 25.29
N VAL A 536 -2.44 28.32 26.30
CA VAL A 536 -3.55 29.18 26.68
C VAL A 536 -3.01 30.46 27.32
N PRO A 537 -3.57 31.64 27.04
CA PRO A 537 -3.14 32.88 27.69
C PRO A 537 -3.08 32.75 29.21
N GLY A 538 -1.92 33.04 29.78
CA GLY A 538 -1.66 32.92 31.23
C GLY A 538 -1.07 31.59 31.69
N ASP A 539 -0.99 30.59 30.82
CA ASP A 539 -0.33 29.31 31.08
C ASP A 539 0.67 28.98 29.97
N SER A 540 1.95 29.14 30.25
CA SER A 540 3.05 28.83 29.31
C SER A 540 3.73 27.48 29.58
N VAL A 541 3.16 26.66 30.46
CA VAL A 541 3.80 25.40 30.90
C VAL A 541 3.24 24.19 30.16
N THR A 542 1.94 24.12 29.99
CA THR A 542 1.29 22.93 29.44
C THR A 542 0.54 23.27 28.14
N PRO A 543 0.99 22.79 26.99
CA PRO A 543 0.28 23.02 25.75
C PRO A 543 -1.05 22.24 25.72
N VAL A 544 -2.01 22.76 24.97
CA VAL A 544 -3.30 22.12 24.66
C VAL A 544 -3.48 22.04 23.15
N SER A 545 -4.28 21.10 22.69
CA SER A 545 -4.57 20.90 21.25
C SER A 545 -6.04 21.20 20.91
N ILE A 546 -6.93 21.12 21.90
CA ILE A 546 -8.36 21.28 21.68
C ILE A 546 -8.72 22.76 21.59
N CYS A 547 -9.45 23.08 20.53
CA CYS A 547 -9.88 24.45 20.21
C CYS A 547 -11.28 24.46 19.57
N MET A 548 -11.72 25.67 19.21
CA MET A 548 -12.89 25.93 18.38
C MET A 548 -12.47 26.74 17.14
N GLY A 549 -13.05 26.45 15.99
CA GLY A 549 -12.91 27.20 14.76
C GLY A 549 -11.46 27.44 14.28
N PRO A 550 -10.55 26.45 14.27
CA PRO A 550 -9.21 26.66 13.74
C PRO A 550 -9.27 27.01 12.25
N THR A 551 -8.27 27.74 11.78
CA THR A 551 -8.18 28.18 10.37
C THR A 551 -8.32 27.00 9.39
N MET A 552 -7.73 25.85 9.72
CA MET A 552 -7.84 24.65 8.90
C MET A 552 -9.29 24.24 8.68
N ASP A 553 -10.10 24.14 9.74
CA ASP A 553 -11.50 23.75 9.64
C ASP A 553 -12.29 24.76 8.80
N VAL A 554 -12.09 26.06 9.05
CA VAL A 554 -12.76 27.14 8.31
C VAL A 554 -12.46 27.04 6.80
N GLN A 555 -11.23 26.79 6.44
CA GLN A 555 -10.82 26.64 5.03
C GLN A 555 -11.44 25.39 4.40
N LEU A 556 -11.36 24.24 5.06
CA LEU A 556 -11.92 22.99 4.55
C LEU A 556 -13.45 23.05 4.42
N LEU A 557 -14.15 23.67 5.37
CA LEU A 557 -15.61 23.83 5.29
C LEU A 557 -16.03 24.83 4.22
N THR A 558 -15.27 25.91 4.04
CA THR A 558 -15.52 26.86 2.95
C THR A 558 -15.41 26.17 1.59
N GLU A 559 -14.40 25.34 1.40
CA GLU A 559 -14.21 24.54 0.20
C GLU A 559 -15.34 23.52 0.03
N LEU A 560 -15.65 22.74 1.07
CA LEU A 560 -16.72 21.73 1.04
C LEU A 560 -18.07 22.35 0.63
N TYR A 561 -18.49 23.44 1.28
CA TYR A 561 -19.75 24.11 0.96
C TYR A 561 -19.75 24.68 -0.46
N THR A 562 -18.65 25.27 -0.89
CA THR A 562 -18.51 25.80 -2.25
C THR A 562 -18.69 24.69 -3.27
N ASN A 563 -18.04 23.54 -3.06
CA ASN A 563 -18.07 22.38 -3.95
C ASN A 563 -19.47 21.74 -3.97
N VAL A 564 -20.12 21.60 -2.82
CA VAL A 564 -21.50 21.04 -2.73
C VAL A 564 -22.50 21.95 -3.46
N ILE A 565 -22.43 23.27 -3.28
CA ILE A 565 -23.29 24.23 -3.97
C ILE A 565 -23.07 24.17 -5.48
N ALA A 566 -21.80 24.11 -5.93
CA ALA A 566 -21.47 23.96 -7.34
C ALA A 566 -21.99 22.64 -7.92
N ALA A 567 -21.79 21.52 -7.21
CA ALA A 567 -22.30 20.21 -7.60
C ALA A 567 -23.83 20.20 -7.73
N ALA A 568 -24.53 20.78 -6.75
CA ALA A 568 -26.00 20.90 -6.77
C ALA A 568 -26.50 21.64 -8.01
N ARG A 569 -25.86 22.78 -8.35
CA ARG A 569 -26.20 23.55 -9.55
C ARG A 569 -25.92 22.78 -10.84
N LEU A 570 -24.82 22.04 -10.91
CA LEU A 570 -24.44 21.24 -12.10
C LEU A 570 -25.36 20.02 -12.32
N LEU A 571 -25.98 19.54 -11.26
CA LEU A 571 -26.91 18.40 -11.27
C LEU A 571 -28.40 18.82 -11.24
N ASP A 572 -28.70 20.13 -11.21
CA ASP A 572 -30.03 20.66 -11.10
C ASP A 572 -30.82 20.15 -9.85
N CYS A 573 -30.13 20.10 -8.68
CA CYS A 573 -30.69 19.58 -7.41
C CYS A 573 -30.97 20.69 -6.39
#